data_6376eac2c83bb86c024ba0e713afb7af
#
_entry.id   6376eac2c83bb86c024ba0e713afb7af
#
_cell.length_a   1.000
_cell.length_b   1.000
_cell.length_c   1.000
_cell.angle_alpha   90.00
_cell.angle_beta   90.00
_cell.angle_gamma   90.00
#
_symmetry.space_group_name_H-M   'P 1'
#
loop_
_entity.id
_entity.type
_entity.pdbx_description
1 polymer ?
#
loop_
_entity_poly.entity_id
_entity_poly.type
_entity_poly.pdbx_seq_one_letter_code
_entity_poly.pdbx_strand_id
1 'polypeptide(L)'
;MAEQESPSPSAPAPNGAAPAAPAAPAAPAARSPRRPLRSILLLAGPLVAILGGAYVYYTSGRVVGTDNAYIKADVGVISAEVAGPIATLNVHENDRVEAGDVLFTIDDRPFRVALDRGNAQLAAINDFVESTKASYRQSLEQLALARTNAAYEQREFDRLTALAERKLASEVDVDEKRHDRDVANQEIQVTQRALDAIRARLGGDLDRPVTEQAAYLAAKSVRDAAELDLEHTIVRAPFSGIASQVPTVGHHVQPGSPIMTVVADRGMWIEANFKETDLTHVAVGQPVDIRLDTYPDRHWSGRVESISQATGAEFSVIPAQNATGNWVKVAQRIPVRIAVDTKSDDPSLRAGMSAIVDIDTGHERPAPSWVRALLPSNAAFAEAK
;
A
#
# COMPACT_ATOMS: atom_id res chain seq x y z
N MET A 1 56.15 -32.24 -37.03
CA MET A 1 56.36 -33.68 -37.04
C MET A 1 55.10 -34.29 -37.51
N ALA A 2 55.07 -34.53 -38.74
CA ALA A 2 55.27 -35.74 -39.54
C ALA A 2 53.93 -36.43 -39.69
N GLU A 3 53.38 -36.41 -40.81
CA GLU A 3 53.62 -37.16 -42.07
C GLU A 3 52.71 -38.35 -42.17
N GLN A 4 51.97 -38.37 -43.21
CA GLN A 4 52.05 -39.10 -44.50
C GLN A 4 50.98 -40.20 -44.50
N GLU A 5 50.37 -40.72 -45.51
CA GLU A 5 50.36 -40.49 -46.98
C GLU A 5 49.29 -41.43 -47.56
N SER A 6 48.76 -41.10 -48.72
CA SER A 6 48.01 -41.97 -49.64
C SER A 6 48.90 -43.10 -50.13
N PRO A 7 48.46 -44.18 -50.86
CA PRO A 7 47.97 -44.01 -52.25
C PRO A 7 46.93 -45.03 -52.76
N SER A 8 46.35 -44.76 -53.91
CA SER A 8 45.79 -45.67 -54.94
C SER A 8 46.86 -46.57 -55.59
N PRO A 9 46.49 -47.68 -56.27
CA PRO A 9 46.20 -47.56 -57.71
C PRO A 9 45.31 -48.66 -58.38
N SER A 10 44.83 -48.24 -59.58
CA SER A 10 44.75 -48.86 -60.92
C SER A 10 43.95 -50.13 -61.28
N ALA A 11 43.23 -49.93 -62.37
CA ALA A 11 42.57 -50.89 -63.31
C ALA A 11 43.48 -51.89 -63.90
N PRO A 12 42.97 -52.94 -64.63
CA PRO A 12 42.71 -52.80 -66.05
C PRO A 12 41.48 -53.62 -66.66
N ALA A 13 41.04 -53.27 -67.81
CA ALA A 13 40.29 -54.05 -68.80
C ALA A 13 41.16 -55.02 -69.58
N PRO A 14 40.71 -55.99 -70.37
CA PRO A 14 39.99 -55.74 -71.62
C PRO A 14 39.08 -56.87 -72.23
N ASN A 15 38.33 -56.44 -73.23
CA ASN A 15 37.97 -57.09 -74.50
C ASN A 15 37.23 -58.47 -74.59
N GLY A 16 36.18 -58.47 -75.44
CA GLY A 16 35.67 -59.64 -76.12
C GLY A 16 34.40 -59.34 -76.94
N ALA A 17 34.54 -59.17 -78.28
CA ALA A 17 33.56 -58.80 -79.26
C ALA A 17 32.73 -59.94 -79.88
N ALA A 18 31.48 -59.58 -80.23
CA ALA A 18 30.64 -60.02 -81.39
C ALA A 18 30.03 -61.46 -81.42
N PRO A 19 29.04 -61.80 -82.22
CA PRO A 19 28.25 -60.96 -83.18
C PRO A 19 26.70 -61.13 -83.08
N ALA A 20 26.03 -60.39 -83.92
CA ALA A 20 24.62 -60.24 -84.10
C ALA A 20 23.84 -61.38 -84.83
N ALA A 21 22.55 -61.50 -84.60
CA ALA A 21 21.49 -61.95 -85.54
C ALA A 21 20.11 -61.72 -84.99
N PRO A 22 19.00 -61.81 -85.73
CA PRO A 22 18.27 -60.66 -86.30
C PRO A 22 16.88 -60.47 -85.65
N ALA A 23 16.26 -59.35 -85.97
CA ALA A 23 15.00 -58.87 -85.51
C ALA A 23 13.76 -59.69 -85.83
N ALA A 24 12.83 -59.80 -84.98
CA ALA A 24 11.43 -60.17 -85.20
C ALA A 24 10.49 -59.09 -84.70
N PRO A 25 9.31 -58.88 -85.27
CA PRO A 25 8.56 -57.62 -85.26
C PRO A 25 7.83 -57.33 -83.97
N ALA A 26 7.70 -56.06 -83.72
CA ALA A 26 7.06 -55.48 -82.53
C ALA A 26 5.57 -55.69 -82.53
N ALA A 27 5.01 -56.21 -81.46
CA ALA A 27 3.59 -56.13 -81.13
C ALA A 27 3.24 -54.80 -80.48
N PRO A 28 2.07 -54.24 -80.71
CA PRO A 28 1.73 -52.91 -80.20
C PRO A 28 1.58 -52.91 -78.65
N ALA A 29 2.27 -52.01 -78.01
CA ALA A 29 2.20 -51.81 -76.58
C ALA A 29 0.83 -51.35 -76.11
N ALA A 30 0.16 -52.14 -75.34
CA ALA A 30 -1.08 -51.78 -74.62
C ALA A 30 -0.78 -50.60 -73.69
N ARG A 31 -1.43 -49.47 -73.92
CA ARG A 31 -1.43 -48.30 -73.02
C ARG A 31 -2.17 -48.68 -71.73
N SER A 32 -1.47 -48.93 -70.69
CA SER A 32 -2.00 -49.05 -69.32
C SER A 32 -2.73 -47.75 -68.95
N PRO A 33 -3.92 -47.79 -68.34
CA PRO A 33 -4.60 -46.61 -67.88
C PRO A 33 -3.80 -45.97 -66.76
N ARG A 34 -3.24 -44.77 -66.99
CA ARG A 34 -2.53 -43.97 -65.96
C ARG A 34 -3.54 -43.68 -64.89
N ARG A 35 -3.42 -44.34 -63.72
CA ARG A 35 -4.23 -44.16 -62.52
C ARG A 35 -4.21 -42.69 -62.13
N PRO A 36 -5.39 -42.02 -62.01
CA PRO A 36 -5.47 -40.60 -61.63
C PRO A 36 -4.94 -40.33 -60.21
N LEU A 37 -4.59 -41.42 -59.46
CA LEU A 37 -4.06 -41.32 -58.09
C LEU A 37 -2.75 -40.50 -58.00
N ARG A 38 -1.85 -40.55 -58.98
CA ARG A 38 -0.61 -39.76 -58.95
C ARG A 38 -0.89 -38.27 -59.16
N SER A 39 -1.85 -37.89 -59.96
CA SER A 39 -2.22 -36.51 -60.19
C SER A 39 -2.99 -35.93 -58.97
N ILE A 40 -3.81 -36.77 -58.32
CA ILE A 40 -4.52 -36.40 -57.09
C ILE A 40 -3.52 -36.19 -55.94
N LEU A 41 -2.50 -37.08 -55.80
CA LEU A 41 -1.48 -36.95 -54.76
C LEU A 41 -0.58 -35.73 -54.98
N LEU A 42 -0.26 -35.40 -56.26
CA LEU A 42 0.54 -34.23 -56.60
C LEU A 42 -0.20 -32.90 -56.38
N LEU A 43 -1.54 -32.89 -56.47
CA LEU A 43 -2.36 -31.72 -56.17
C LEU A 43 -2.77 -31.65 -54.68
N ALA A 44 -2.96 -32.78 -54.01
CA ALA A 44 -3.35 -32.81 -52.60
C ALA A 44 -2.23 -32.33 -51.69
N GLY A 45 -0.94 -32.62 -51.98
CA GLY A 45 0.18 -32.14 -51.19
C GLY A 45 0.27 -30.61 -51.06
N PRO A 46 0.33 -29.89 -52.20
CA PRO A 46 0.31 -28.42 -52.17
C PRO A 46 -0.98 -27.85 -51.53
N LEU A 47 -2.15 -28.48 -51.77
CA LEU A 47 -3.42 -28.05 -51.17
C LEU A 47 -3.40 -28.15 -49.64
N VAL A 48 -2.91 -29.27 -49.08
CA VAL A 48 -2.76 -29.47 -47.66
C VAL A 48 -1.74 -28.48 -47.07
N ALA A 49 -0.64 -28.24 -47.79
CA ALA A 49 0.38 -27.26 -47.36
C ALA A 49 -0.18 -25.83 -47.35
N ILE A 50 -1.01 -25.46 -48.36
CA ILE A 50 -1.69 -24.16 -48.43
C ILE A 50 -2.72 -24.03 -47.30
N LEU A 51 -3.56 -25.06 -47.09
CA LEU A 51 -4.56 -25.05 -46.02
C LEU A 51 -3.92 -25.04 -44.65
N GLY A 52 -2.85 -25.82 -44.43
CA GLY A 52 -2.07 -25.81 -43.19
C GLY A 52 -1.36 -24.46 -42.96
N GLY A 53 -0.75 -23.90 -43.99
CA GLY A 53 -0.16 -22.56 -43.95
C GLY A 53 -1.19 -21.46 -43.70
N ALA A 54 -2.37 -21.55 -44.33
CA ALA A 54 -3.47 -20.61 -44.08
C ALA A 54 -4.00 -20.73 -42.64
N TYR A 55 -4.14 -21.94 -42.12
CA TYR A 55 -4.56 -22.18 -40.73
C TYR A 55 -3.54 -21.58 -39.73
N VAL A 56 -2.26 -21.88 -39.93
CA VAL A 56 -1.17 -21.30 -39.08
C VAL A 56 -1.15 -19.78 -39.22
N TYR A 57 -1.32 -19.23 -40.42
CA TYR A 57 -1.39 -17.78 -40.62
C TYR A 57 -2.58 -17.14 -39.91
N TYR A 58 -3.75 -17.78 -39.95
CA TYR A 58 -4.99 -17.27 -39.33
C TYR A 58 -4.93 -17.32 -37.80
N THR A 59 -4.34 -18.39 -37.25
CA THR A 59 -4.19 -18.54 -35.80
C THR A 59 -2.96 -17.82 -35.24
N SER A 60 -1.96 -17.52 -36.09
CA SER A 60 -0.75 -16.80 -35.71
C SER A 60 -1.05 -15.32 -35.43
N GLY A 61 -0.95 -14.88 -34.20
CA GLY A 61 -1.16 -13.50 -33.75
C GLY A 61 -2.40 -13.31 -32.85
N ARG A 62 -3.15 -14.39 -32.60
CA ARG A 62 -4.23 -14.39 -31.59
C ARG A 62 -3.67 -14.40 -30.16
N VAL A 63 -2.61 -15.14 -29.94
CA VAL A 63 -1.97 -15.26 -28.63
C VAL A 63 -0.72 -14.43 -28.60
N VAL A 64 -0.60 -13.60 -27.57
CA VAL A 64 0.58 -12.76 -27.30
C VAL A 64 1.18 -13.22 -26.00
N GLY A 65 2.42 -13.74 -26.05
CA GLY A 65 3.12 -14.31 -24.89
C GLY A 65 4.34 -13.52 -24.46
N THR A 66 4.66 -13.63 -23.18
CA THR A 66 5.94 -13.14 -22.61
C THR A 66 6.45 -14.10 -21.53
N ASP A 67 7.75 -14.25 -21.47
CA ASP A 67 8.51 -14.95 -20.45
C ASP A 67 9.04 -14.01 -19.36
N ASN A 68 8.90 -12.70 -19.56
CA ASN A 68 9.30 -11.68 -18.60
C ASN A 68 8.10 -11.30 -17.73
N ALA A 69 7.68 -12.22 -16.89
CA ALA A 69 6.56 -12.02 -15.98
C ALA A 69 6.90 -12.56 -14.59
N TYR A 70 6.46 -11.85 -13.55
CA TYR A 70 6.73 -12.18 -12.16
C TYR A 70 5.49 -12.03 -11.31
N ILE A 71 5.33 -12.95 -10.34
CA ILE A 71 4.32 -12.81 -9.31
C ILE A 71 4.70 -11.65 -8.40
N LYS A 72 3.77 -10.75 -8.16
CA LYS A 72 3.87 -9.65 -7.21
C LYS A 72 2.81 -9.81 -6.12
N ALA A 73 3.12 -9.31 -4.95
CA ALA A 73 2.21 -9.21 -3.82
C ALA A 73 2.39 -7.86 -3.16
N ASP A 74 1.42 -7.45 -2.36
CA ASP A 74 1.60 -6.28 -1.51
C ASP A 74 2.65 -6.58 -0.45
N VAL A 75 3.59 -5.68 -0.29
CA VAL A 75 4.67 -5.78 0.69
C VAL A 75 4.53 -4.63 1.67
N GLY A 76 4.15 -4.95 2.90
CA GLY A 76 4.10 -3.99 4.00
C GLY A 76 5.44 -3.93 4.73
N VAL A 77 6.07 -2.79 4.67
CA VAL A 77 7.26 -2.51 5.50
C VAL A 77 6.79 -2.08 6.88
N ILE A 78 7.15 -2.86 7.89
CA ILE A 78 6.81 -2.59 9.28
C ILE A 78 7.92 -1.75 9.90
N SER A 79 7.56 -0.57 10.39
CA SER A 79 8.44 0.33 11.13
C SER A 79 7.88 0.56 12.53
N ALA A 80 8.76 0.90 13.49
CA ALA A 80 8.33 1.36 14.81
C ALA A 80 7.95 2.84 14.77
N GLU A 81 7.01 3.24 15.60
CA GLU A 81 6.64 4.65 15.81
C GLU A 81 7.36 5.24 17.00
N VAL A 82 7.86 4.39 17.91
CA VAL A 82 8.64 4.78 19.09
C VAL A 82 10.02 4.09 19.10
N ALA A 83 11.01 4.73 19.74
CA ALA A 83 12.37 4.20 19.87
C ALA A 83 12.50 3.28 21.07
N GLY A 84 13.27 2.20 20.94
CA GLY A 84 13.60 1.33 22.07
C GLY A 84 14.12 -0.03 21.62
N PRO A 85 14.62 -0.86 22.55
CA PRO A 85 14.98 -2.23 22.24
C PRO A 85 13.74 -3.12 22.13
N ILE A 86 13.78 -4.08 21.22
CA ILE A 86 12.75 -5.13 21.11
C ILE A 86 12.82 -6.00 22.37
N ALA A 87 11.73 -6.03 23.12
CA ALA A 87 11.60 -6.81 24.37
C ALA A 87 11.16 -8.24 24.08
N THR A 88 10.15 -8.42 23.24
CA THR A 88 9.65 -9.75 22.84
C THR A 88 9.43 -9.78 21.34
N LEU A 89 9.63 -10.98 20.78
CA LEU A 89 9.36 -11.26 19.37
C LEU A 89 8.41 -12.46 19.33
N ASN A 90 7.26 -12.29 18.68
CA ASN A 90 6.18 -13.28 18.69
C ASN A 90 6.10 -14.06 17.38
N VAL A 91 6.92 -13.71 16.40
CA VAL A 91 6.93 -14.31 15.05
C VAL A 91 8.34 -14.70 14.65
N HIS A 92 8.47 -15.71 13.79
CA HIS A 92 9.72 -16.14 13.23
C HIS A 92 9.75 -15.87 11.71
N GLU A 93 10.92 -16.04 11.13
CA GLU A 93 11.07 -15.91 9.68
C GLU A 93 10.19 -16.94 8.95
N ASN A 94 9.41 -16.48 7.97
CA ASN A 94 8.44 -17.23 7.19
C ASN A 94 7.17 -17.70 7.96
N ASP A 95 6.93 -17.20 9.17
CA ASP A 95 5.67 -17.47 9.86
C ASP A 95 4.51 -16.73 9.16
N ARG A 96 3.35 -17.38 9.17
CA ARG A 96 2.11 -16.76 8.73
C ARG A 96 1.52 -15.93 9.85
N VAL A 97 1.14 -14.69 9.53
CA VAL A 97 0.50 -13.74 10.45
C VAL A 97 -0.86 -13.30 9.91
N GLU A 98 -1.79 -13.01 10.81
CA GLU A 98 -3.07 -12.41 10.48
C GLU A 98 -3.08 -10.91 10.80
N ALA A 99 -3.99 -10.17 10.16
CA ALA A 99 -4.16 -8.75 10.45
C ALA A 99 -4.48 -8.52 11.94
N GLY A 100 -3.70 -7.66 12.61
CA GLY A 100 -3.81 -7.37 14.03
C GLY A 100 -2.95 -8.22 14.95
N ASP A 101 -2.31 -9.29 14.47
CA ASP A 101 -1.40 -10.10 15.26
C ASP A 101 -0.21 -9.27 15.76
N VAL A 102 0.20 -9.52 17.00
CA VAL A 102 1.36 -8.86 17.59
C VAL A 102 2.64 -9.47 17.03
N LEU A 103 3.39 -8.68 16.28
CA LEU A 103 4.66 -9.09 15.67
C LEU A 103 5.79 -9.07 16.70
N PHE A 104 5.96 -7.94 17.37
CA PHE A 104 6.93 -7.75 18.43
C PHE A 104 6.48 -6.66 19.39
N THR A 105 7.13 -6.61 20.56
CA THR A 105 6.93 -5.52 21.51
C THR A 105 8.26 -4.81 21.80
N ILE A 106 8.19 -3.51 21.94
CA ILE A 106 9.31 -2.66 22.38
C ILE A 106 9.28 -2.58 23.91
N ASP A 107 10.41 -2.35 24.56
CA ASP A 107 10.46 -2.16 26.03
C ASP A 107 9.54 -1.00 26.44
N ASP A 108 8.44 -1.35 27.10
CA ASP A 108 7.37 -0.42 27.47
C ASP A 108 7.63 0.33 28.79
N ARG A 109 8.64 -0.07 29.57
CA ARG A 109 8.93 0.52 30.87
C ARG A 109 9.10 2.03 30.86
N PRO A 110 9.87 2.64 29.94
CA PRO A 110 9.98 4.09 29.85
C PRO A 110 8.65 4.79 29.57
N PHE A 111 7.83 4.19 28.72
CA PHE A 111 6.53 4.73 28.32
C PHE A 111 5.48 4.62 29.42
N ARG A 112 5.49 3.53 30.20
CA ARG A 112 4.67 3.42 31.42
C ARG A 112 5.02 4.51 32.44
N VAL A 113 6.30 4.75 32.66
CA VAL A 113 6.76 5.83 33.57
C VAL A 113 6.32 7.20 33.05
N ALA A 114 6.35 7.41 31.72
CA ALA A 114 5.87 8.66 31.12
C ALA A 114 4.37 8.84 31.31
N LEU A 115 3.57 7.78 31.10
CA LEU A 115 2.13 7.76 31.32
C LEU A 115 1.78 8.02 32.80
N ASP A 116 2.48 7.36 33.74
CA ASP A 116 2.29 7.58 35.18
C ASP A 116 2.57 9.02 35.55
N ARG A 117 3.63 9.63 35.01
CA ARG A 117 3.93 11.05 35.18
C ARG A 117 2.81 11.94 34.64
N GLY A 118 2.28 11.64 33.44
CA GLY A 118 1.14 12.34 32.86
C GLY A 118 -0.11 12.26 33.74
N ASN A 119 -0.40 11.07 34.28
CA ASN A 119 -1.52 10.85 35.19
C ASN A 119 -1.33 11.64 36.51
N ALA A 120 -0.14 11.63 37.08
CA ALA A 120 0.18 12.41 38.30
C ALA A 120 0.03 13.92 38.04
N GLN A 121 0.47 14.41 36.90
CA GLN A 121 0.30 15.82 36.51
C GLN A 121 -1.19 16.20 36.38
N LEU A 122 -2.00 15.34 35.81
CA LEU A 122 -3.45 15.53 35.69
C LEU A 122 -4.12 15.57 37.05
N ALA A 123 -3.76 14.66 37.95
CA ALA A 123 -4.24 14.66 39.33
C ALA A 123 -3.85 15.95 40.09
N ALA A 124 -2.59 16.39 39.95
CA ALA A 124 -2.13 17.63 40.58
C ALA A 124 -2.89 18.89 40.10
N ILE A 125 -3.24 18.95 38.80
CA ILE A 125 -4.07 20.05 38.27
C ILE A 125 -5.49 19.99 38.87
N ASN A 126 -6.05 18.80 38.99
CA ASN A 126 -7.37 18.63 39.60
C ASN A 126 -7.39 19.10 41.06
N ASP A 127 -6.39 18.68 41.85
CA ASP A 127 -6.23 19.08 43.24
C ASP A 127 -5.99 20.60 43.39
N PHE A 128 -5.19 21.17 42.50
CA PHE A 128 -4.96 22.63 42.45
C PHE A 128 -6.26 23.41 42.21
N VAL A 129 -7.09 22.97 41.27
CA VAL A 129 -8.37 23.62 40.99
C VAL A 129 -9.33 23.50 42.17
N GLU A 130 -9.44 22.31 42.77
CA GLU A 130 -10.32 22.13 43.93
C GLU A 130 -9.85 22.92 45.16
N SER A 131 -8.54 22.99 45.41
CA SER A 131 -8.00 23.83 46.49
C SER A 131 -8.21 25.31 46.26
N THR A 132 -8.14 25.76 44.97
CA THR A 132 -8.41 27.15 44.61
C THR A 132 -9.90 27.48 44.77
N LYS A 133 -10.80 26.55 44.43
CA LYS A 133 -12.24 26.68 44.70
C LYS A 133 -12.56 26.74 46.18
N ALA A 134 -11.87 25.95 46.99
CA ALA A 134 -12.00 26.03 48.47
C ALA A 134 -11.52 27.37 49.00
N SER A 135 -10.40 27.89 48.51
CA SER A 135 -9.90 29.23 48.87
C SER A 135 -10.89 30.34 48.44
N TYR A 136 -11.55 30.22 47.32
CA TYR A 136 -12.61 31.13 46.89
C TYR A 136 -13.79 31.14 47.85
N ARG A 137 -14.28 29.96 48.27
CA ARG A 137 -15.38 29.86 49.26
C ARG A 137 -14.97 30.50 50.58
N GLN A 138 -13.75 30.25 51.07
CA GLN A 138 -13.23 30.89 52.29
C GLN A 138 -13.21 32.41 52.15
N SER A 139 -12.75 32.95 51.02
CA SER A 139 -12.73 34.41 50.80
C SER A 139 -14.13 35.01 50.69
N LEU A 140 -15.13 34.25 50.20
CA LEU A 140 -16.54 34.66 50.23
C LEU A 140 -17.04 34.87 51.67
N GLU A 141 -16.74 33.96 52.58
CA GLU A 141 -17.09 34.05 53.99
C GLU A 141 -16.42 35.26 54.64
N GLN A 142 -15.14 35.53 54.33
CA GLN A 142 -14.40 36.70 54.79
C GLN A 142 -15.07 38.00 54.29
N LEU A 143 -15.51 38.05 53.02
CA LEU A 143 -16.24 39.19 52.49
C LEU A 143 -17.57 39.40 53.20
N ALA A 144 -18.33 38.34 53.51
CA ALA A 144 -19.55 38.41 54.25
C ALA A 144 -19.32 38.97 55.68
N LEU A 145 -18.26 38.55 56.35
CA LEU A 145 -17.87 39.08 57.65
C LEU A 145 -17.48 40.56 57.57
N ALA A 146 -16.64 40.98 56.59
CA ALA A 146 -16.26 42.35 56.37
C ALA A 146 -17.49 43.27 56.12
N ARG A 147 -18.48 42.80 55.32
CA ARG A 147 -19.73 43.53 55.11
C ARG A 147 -20.54 43.66 56.38
N THR A 148 -20.59 42.63 57.20
CA THR A 148 -21.33 42.68 58.49
C THR A 148 -20.69 43.68 59.42
N ASN A 149 -19.35 43.70 59.50
CA ASN A 149 -18.61 44.69 60.31
C ASN A 149 -18.83 46.14 59.81
N ALA A 150 -18.70 46.37 58.50
CA ALA A 150 -18.94 47.68 57.92
C ALA A 150 -20.38 48.18 58.14
N ALA A 151 -21.36 47.28 58.07
CA ALA A 151 -22.76 47.62 58.39
C ALA A 151 -22.93 47.96 59.88
N TYR A 152 -22.15 47.37 60.76
CA TYR A 152 -22.12 47.72 62.19
C TYR A 152 -21.50 49.13 62.39
N GLU A 153 -20.33 49.39 61.87
CA GLU A 153 -19.63 50.67 62.02
C GLU A 153 -20.45 51.82 61.34
N GLN A 154 -21.12 51.54 60.21
CA GLN A 154 -22.02 52.53 59.61
C GLN A 154 -23.17 52.93 60.58
N ARG A 155 -23.81 51.95 61.20
CA ARG A 155 -24.90 52.24 62.17
C ARG A 155 -24.39 53.01 63.38
N GLU A 156 -23.20 52.72 63.90
CA GLU A 156 -22.58 53.44 65.03
C GLU A 156 -22.25 54.87 64.62
N PHE A 157 -21.68 55.07 63.42
CA PHE A 157 -21.43 56.40 62.87
C PHE A 157 -22.74 57.24 62.74
N ASP A 158 -23.76 56.64 62.16
CA ASP A 158 -25.04 57.29 61.97
C ASP A 158 -25.71 57.67 63.32
N ARG A 159 -25.59 56.77 64.34
CA ARG A 159 -26.06 56.98 65.70
C ARG A 159 -25.36 58.16 66.35
N LEU A 160 -24.02 58.19 66.31
CA LEU A 160 -23.18 59.25 66.92
C LEU A 160 -23.40 60.60 66.22
N THR A 161 -23.51 60.60 64.87
CA THR A 161 -23.80 61.82 64.11
C THR A 161 -25.14 62.41 64.52
N ALA A 162 -26.17 61.58 64.68
CA ALA A 162 -27.52 62.07 65.15
C ALA A 162 -27.49 62.58 66.61
N LEU A 163 -26.60 62.07 67.47
CA LEU A 163 -26.39 62.54 68.82
C LEU A 163 -25.63 63.86 68.84
N ALA A 164 -24.58 64.01 67.98
CA ALA A 164 -23.80 65.23 67.83
C ALA A 164 -24.65 66.42 67.32
N GLU A 165 -25.51 66.18 66.36
CA GLU A 165 -26.52 67.19 65.90
C GLU A 165 -27.37 67.72 67.05
N ARG A 166 -27.62 66.89 68.08
CA ARG A 166 -28.35 67.25 69.29
C ARG A 166 -27.45 67.78 70.38
N LYS A 167 -26.16 68.00 70.12
CA LYS A 167 -25.11 68.43 71.12
C LYS A 167 -24.88 67.42 72.26
N LEU A 168 -25.13 66.11 72.03
CA LEU A 168 -25.02 65.03 73.03
C LEU A 168 -23.81 64.13 72.84
N ALA A 169 -22.99 64.38 71.78
CA ALA A 169 -21.73 63.73 71.54
C ALA A 169 -20.66 64.70 71.05
N SER A 170 -19.36 64.35 71.22
CA SER A 170 -18.26 65.17 70.78
C SER A 170 -18.00 65.03 69.28
N GLU A 171 -17.53 66.08 68.61
CA GLU A 171 -17.09 66.03 67.21
C GLU A 171 -15.96 65.07 66.99
N VAL A 172 -15.04 64.90 68.02
CA VAL A 172 -13.91 63.94 68.05
C VAL A 172 -14.44 62.49 67.96
N ASP A 173 -15.50 62.18 68.73
CA ASP A 173 -16.11 60.83 68.68
C ASP A 173 -16.74 60.52 67.34
N VAL A 174 -17.33 61.53 66.68
CA VAL A 174 -17.91 61.42 65.32
C VAL A 174 -16.75 61.17 64.29
N ASP A 175 -15.65 61.91 64.39
CA ASP A 175 -14.52 61.74 63.48
C ASP A 175 -13.83 60.38 63.67
N GLU A 176 -13.74 59.89 64.91
CA GLU A 176 -13.24 58.54 65.19
C GLU A 176 -14.14 57.48 64.52
N LYS A 177 -15.45 57.58 64.69
CA LYS A 177 -16.40 56.64 64.07
C LYS A 177 -16.48 56.77 62.54
N ARG A 178 -16.24 57.96 62.00
CA ARG A 178 -16.07 58.14 60.57
C ARG A 178 -14.85 57.35 60.05
N HIS A 179 -13.74 57.46 60.78
CA HIS A 179 -12.52 56.71 60.43
C HIS A 179 -12.76 55.21 60.50
N ASP A 180 -13.37 54.68 61.57
CA ASP A 180 -13.70 53.27 61.74
C ASP A 180 -14.58 52.74 60.59
N ARG A 181 -15.63 53.47 60.21
CA ARG A 181 -16.49 53.18 59.09
C ARG A 181 -15.71 53.13 57.77
N ASP A 182 -14.82 54.12 57.52
CA ASP A 182 -14.04 54.22 56.31
C ASP A 182 -13.02 53.06 56.20
N VAL A 183 -12.38 52.66 57.33
CA VAL A 183 -11.52 51.51 57.44
C VAL A 183 -12.29 50.21 57.10
N ALA A 184 -13.47 50.04 57.71
CA ALA A 184 -14.29 48.85 57.45
C ALA A 184 -14.76 48.76 55.96
N ASN A 185 -15.11 49.91 55.35
CA ASN A 185 -15.43 49.95 53.91
C ASN A 185 -14.19 49.65 53.03
N GLN A 186 -12.98 50.10 53.46
CA GLN A 186 -11.76 49.78 52.74
C GLN A 186 -11.48 48.26 52.79
N GLU A 187 -11.73 47.58 53.92
CA GLU A 187 -11.56 46.16 54.08
C GLU A 187 -12.47 45.34 53.13
N ILE A 188 -13.72 45.76 52.93
CA ILE A 188 -14.59 45.16 51.90
C ILE A 188 -13.92 45.20 50.52
N GLN A 189 -13.38 46.37 50.14
CA GLN A 189 -12.74 46.52 48.80
C GLN A 189 -11.50 45.63 48.65
N VAL A 190 -10.68 45.53 49.71
CA VAL A 190 -9.46 44.64 49.70
C VAL A 190 -9.87 43.19 49.55
N THR A 191 -10.85 42.73 50.33
CA THR A 191 -11.35 41.37 50.28
C THR A 191 -12.02 41.06 48.95
N GLN A 192 -12.76 42.02 48.38
CA GLN A 192 -13.38 41.86 47.05
C GLN A 192 -12.32 41.70 45.95
N ARG A 193 -11.23 42.50 45.98
CA ARG A 193 -10.14 42.37 45.00
C ARG A 193 -9.38 41.03 45.16
N ALA A 194 -9.20 40.55 46.42
CA ALA A 194 -8.63 39.23 46.65
C ALA A 194 -9.49 38.11 46.04
N LEU A 195 -10.80 38.21 46.21
CA LEU A 195 -11.77 37.27 45.64
C LEU A 195 -11.77 37.31 44.09
N ASP A 196 -11.71 38.52 43.48
CA ASP A 196 -11.62 38.67 42.01
C ASP A 196 -10.30 38.08 41.48
N ALA A 197 -9.19 38.19 42.20
CA ALA A 197 -7.91 37.56 41.83
C ALA A 197 -7.98 36.05 41.87
N ILE A 198 -8.65 35.44 42.84
CA ILE A 198 -8.84 33.98 42.92
C ILE A 198 -9.78 33.53 41.77
N ARG A 199 -10.85 34.29 41.51
CA ARG A 199 -11.76 34.00 40.37
C ARG A 199 -11.01 34.05 39.05
N ALA A 200 -10.14 35.02 38.82
CA ALA A 200 -9.32 35.12 37.62
C ALA A 200 -8.42 33.91 37.40
N ARG A 201 -7.84 33.37 38.50
CA ARG A 201 -7.02 32.12 38.43
C ARG A 201 -7.81 30.91 37.97
N LEU A 202 -9.14 30.91 38.23
CA LEU A 202 -10.07 29.85 37.76
C LEU A 202 -10.63 30.13 36.35
N GLY A 203 -10.09 31.14 35.62
CA GLY A 203 -10.55 31.51 34.28
C GLY A 203 -11.85 32.33 34.26
N GLY A 204 -12.23 32.94 35.39
CA GLY A 204 -13.36 33.84 35.50
C GLY A 204 -14.71 33.16 35.74
N ASP A 205 -14.85 31.89 35.48
CA ASP A 205 -16.07 31.09 35.67
C ASP A 205 -15.78 29.98 36.71
N LEU A 206 -16.50 30.06 37.82
CA LEU A 206 -16.36 29.13 38.97
C LEU A 206 -17.08 27.81 38.74
N ASP A 207 -18.10 27.81 37.91
CA ASP A 207 -18.94 26.65 37.64
C ASP A 207 -18.38 25.84 36.46
N ARG A 208 -17.38 26.39 35.77
CA ARG A 208 -16.71 25.65 34.69
C ARG A 208 -16.13 24.35 35.20
N PRO A 209 -16.46 23.20 34.55
CA PRO A 209 -15.87 21.90 34.88
C PRO A 209 -14.34 21.95 34.79
N VAL A 210 -13.65 21.24 35.68
CA VAL A 210 -12.19 21.15 35.67
C VAL A 210 -11.67 20.65 34.31
N THR A 211 -12.41 19.72 33.70
CA THR A 211 -12.11 19.12 32.40
C THR A 211 -12.11 20.11 31.22
N GLU A 212 -12.72 21.29 31.39
CA GLU A 212 -12.74 22.34 30.36
C GLU A 212 -11.71 23.45 30.61
N GLN A 213 -10.98 23.37 31.70
CA GLN A 213 -9.93 24.35 32.01
C GLN A 213 -8.68 24.12 31.15
N ALA A 214 -8.08 25.21 30.66
CA ALA A 214 -6.92 25.14 29.77
C ALA A 214 -5.74 24.34 30.38
N ALA A 215 -5.50 24.51 31.69
CA ALA A 215 -4.44 23.77 32.39
C ALA A 215 -4.71 22.25 32.42
N TYR A 216 -5.98 21.85 32.63
CA TYR A 216 -6.39 20.45 32.61
C TYR A 216 -6.24 19.86 31.19
N LEU A 217 -6.73 20.58 30.17
CA LEU A 217 -6.63 20.14 28.78
C LEU A 217 -5.16 19.98 28.34
N ALA A 218 -4.29 20.90 28.76
CA ALA A 218 -2.85 20.79 28.48
C ALA A 218 -2.24 19.55 29.16
N ALA A 219 -2.53 19.31 30.44
CA ALA A 219 -2.05 18.13 31.16
C ALA A 219 -2.63 16.83 30.57
N LYS A 220 -3.92 16.86 30.15
CA LYS A 220 -4.56 15.75 29.47
C LYS A 220 -3.87 15.43 28.15
N SER A 221 -3.52 16.42 27.33
CA SER A 221 -2.81 16.21 26.06
C SER A 221 -1.45 15.55 26.27
N VAL A 222 -0.71 15.91 27.33
CA VAL A 222 0.57 15.28 27.69
C VAL A 222 0.36 13.81 28.09
N ARG A 223 -0.67 13.53 28.89
CA ARG A 223 -1.02 12.16 29.29
C ARG A 223 -1.45 11.32 28.08
N ASP A 224 -2.31 11.86 27.22
CA ASP A 224 -2.82 11.17 26.03
C ASP A 224 -1.68 10.86 25.04
N ALA A 225 -0.70 11.77 24.90
CA ALA A 225 0.49 11.52 24.09
C ALA A 225 1.33 10.35 24.66
N ALA A 226 1.53 10.32 25.99
CA ALA A 226 2.26 9.23 26.62
C ALA A 226 1.51 7.89 26.56
N GLU A 227 0.18 7.91 26.57
CA GLU A 227 -0.67 6.73 26.38
C GLU A 227 -0.54 6.18 24.94
N LEU A 228 -0.55 7.06 23.94
CA LEU A 228 -0.34 6.71 22.53
C LEU A 228 1.06 6.14 22.30
N ASP A 229 2.09 6.76 22.87
CA ASP A 229 3.46 6.23 22.79
C ASP A 229 3.57 4.83 23.41
N LEU A 230 2.85 4.58 24.51
CA LEU A 230 2.79 3.24 25.12
C LEU A 230 2.05 2.24 24.23
N GLU A 231 0.97 2.64 23.57
CA GLU A 231 0.26 1.80 22.61
C GLU A 231 1.17 1.42 21.43
N HIS A 232 1.96 2.37 20.92
CA HIS A 232 2.91 2.16 19.83
C HIS A 232 4.10 1.24 20.19
N THR A 233 4.26 0.87 21.47
CA THR A 233 5.23 -0.18 21.85
C THR A 233 4.82 -1.56 21.36
N ILE A 234 3.55 -1.79 21.03
CA ILE A 234 3.02 -3.05 20.54
C ILE A 234 2.82 -2.95 19.03
N VAL A 235 3.75 -3.52 18.27
CA VAL A 235 3.70 -3.47 16.82
C VAL A 235 2.92 -4.67 16.27
N ARG A 236 1.92 -4.36 15.44
CA ARG A 236 0.99 -5.34 14.88
C ARG A 236 1.07 -5.44 13.37
N ALA A 237 0.65 -6.59 12.84
CA ALA A 237 0.51 -6.79 11.40
C ALA A 237 -0.66 -5.96 10.83
N PRO A 238 -0.43 -5.14 9.78
CA PRO A 238 -1.50 -4.34 9.16
C PRO A 238 -2.44 -5.17 8.29
N PHE A 239 -1.97 -6.30 7.78
CA PHE A 239 -2.73 -7.26 6.97
C PHE A 239 -2.16 -8.67 7.12
N SER A 240 -2.92 -9.67 6.65
CA SER A 240 -2.50 -11.08 6.70
C SER A 240 -1.44 -11.39 5.64
N GLY A 241 -0.41 -12.13 6.03
CA GLY A 241 0.69 -12.46 5.14
C GLY A 241 1.77 -13.33 5.78
N ILE A 242 2.95 -13.32 5.18
CA ILE A 242 4.13 -14.04 5.63
C ILE A 242 5.17 -13.03 6.15
N ALA A 243 5.62 -13.22 7.37
CA ALA A 243 6.66 -12.41 7.99
C ALA A 243 8.03 -12.70 7.36
N SER A 244 8.78 -11.66 7.03
CA SER A 244 10.12 -11.76 6.44
C SER A 244 11.05 -10.69 6.98
N GLN A 245 12.34 -10.94 6.96
CA GLN A 245 13.38 -10.06 7.52
C GLN A 245 13.15 -9.76 9.01
N VAL A 246 12.81 -10.82 9.75
CA VAL A 246 12.43 -10.72 11.16
C VAL A 246 13.64 -10.30 12.02
N PRO A 247 13.55 -9.25 12.86
CA PRO A 247 14.64 -8.78 13.71
C PRO A 247 14.91 -9.76 14.85
N THR A 248 15.95 -9.48 15.63
CA THR A 248 16.25 -10.23 16.86
C THR A 248 15.82 -9.48 18.10
N VAL A 249 15.51 -10.20 19.17
CA VAL A 249 15.27 -9.62 20.51
C VAL A 249 16.50 -8.84 20.96
N GLY A 250 16.29 -7.66 21.54
CA GLY A 250 17.34 -6.73 21.93
C GLY A 250 17.80 -5.78 20.82
N HIS A 251 17.35 -5.95 19.58
CA HIS A 251 17.62 -4.97 18.52
C HIS A 251 16.98 -3.62 18.86
N HIS A 252 17.75 -2.55 18.75
CA HIS A 252 17.27 -1.19 19.05
C HIS A 252 16.65 -0.58 17.80
N VAL A 253 15.37 -0.24 17.87
CA VAL A 253 14.60 0.34 16.77
C VAL A 253 14.50 1.86 16.91
N GLN A 254 14.37 2.54 15.77
CA GLN A 254 14.17 3.98 15.68
C GLN A 254 12.84 4.27 14.94
N PRO A 255 12.14 5.35 15.27
CA PRO A 255 10.94 5.75 14.57
C PRO A 255 11.16 5.90 13.07
N GLY A 256 10.26 5.31 12.27
CA GLY A 256 10.30 5.37 10.81
C GLY A 256 11.34 4.47 10.13
N SER A 257 12.21 3.78 10.88
CA SER A 257 13.16 2.84 10.30
C SER A 257 12.48 1.52 9.96
N PRO A 258 12.73 0.92 8.78
CA PRO A 258 12.22 -0.39 8.42
C PRO A 258 12.81 -1.46 9.34
N ILE A 259 11.97 -2.31 9.92
CA ILE A 259 12.38 -3.34 10.89
C ILE A 259 12.17 -4.72 10.32
N MET A 260 11.02 -4.97 9.72
CA MET A 260 10.65 -6.23 9.08
C MET A 260 9.64 -5.98 7.96
N THR A 261 9.37 -7.00 7.18
CA THR A 261 8.38 -6.94 6.12
C THR A 261 7.32 -8.02 6.30
N VAL A 262 6.09 -7.70 5.91
CA VAL A 262 5.02 -8.67 5.77
C VAL A 262 4.62 -8.70 4.31
N VAL A 263 4.72 -9.86 3.67
CA VAL A 263 4.33 -10.10 2.28
C VAL A 263 2.93 -10.69 2.28
N ALA A 264 1.98 -10.02 1.64
CA ALA A 264 0.60 -10.50 1.58
C ALA A 264 0.50 -11.88 0.93
N ASP A 265 -0.29 -12.77 1.53
CA ASP A 265 -0.55 -14.11 1.02
C ASP A 265 -1.81 -14.21 0.14
N ARG A 266 -2.52 -13.09 -0.02
CA ARG A 266 -3.73 -12.96 -0.85
C ARG A 266 -3.63 -11.72 -1.74
N GLY A 267 -4.41 -11.72 -2.81
CA GLY A 267 -4.42 -10.60 -3.74
C GLY A 267 -3.14 -10.49 -4.58
N MET A 268 -2.42 -11.59 -4.78
CA MET A 268 -1.26 -11.62 -5.66
C MET A 268 -1.67 -11.41 -7.10
N TRP A 269 -0.81 -10.74 -7.85
CA TRP A 269 -0.99 -10.51 -9.29
C TRP A 269 0.29 -10.86 -10.04
N ILE A 270 0.20 -10.96 -11.35
CA ILE A 270 1.38 -11.09 -12.20
C ILE A 270 1.63 -9.74 -12.88
N GLU A 271 2.86 -9.29 -12.81
CA GLU A 271 3.37 -8.19 -13.60
C GLU A 271 4.14 -8.77 -14.79
N ALA A 272 3.53 -8.68 -15.97
CA ALA A 272 4.06 -9.22 -17.21
C ALA A 272 4.53 -8.10 -18.12
N ASN A 273 5.81 -8.13 -18.50
CA ASN A 273 6.45 -7.07 -19.29
C ASN A 273 6.41 -7.43 -20.77
N PHE A 274 5.46 -6.90 -21.51
CA PHE A 274 5.32 -7.08 -22.95
C PHE A 274 6.10 -6.04 -23.73
N LYS A 275 6.54 -6.40 -24.94
CA LYS A 275 7.09 -5.40 -25.87
C LYS A 275 5.96 -4.49 -26.35
N GLU A 276 6.24 -3.20 -26.54
CA GLU A 276 5.31 -2.22 -27.08
C GLU A 276 4.63 -2.70 -28.38
N THR A 277 5.40 -3.40 -29.23
CA THR A 277 4.91 -3.93 -30.51
C THR A 277 3.84 -5.01 -30.35
N ASP A 278 3.84 -5.70 -29.23
CA ASP A 278 2.99 -6.87 -29.00
C ASP A 278 1.66 -6.47 -28.37
N LEU A 279 1.55 -5.23 -27.85
CA LEU A 279 0.36 -4.71 -27.15
C LEU A 279 -0.74 -4.16 -28.06
N THR A 280 -0.55 -4.17 -29.38
CA THR A 280 -1.48 -3.53 -30.33
C THR A 280 -2.94 -4.00 -30.17
N HIS A 281 -3.15 -5.26 -29.79
CA HIS A 281 -4.49 -5.86 -29.66
C HIS A 281 -4.77 -6.35 -28.22
N VAL A 282 -3.90 -6.04 -27.27
CA VAL A 282 -4.10 -6.35 -25.85
C VAL A 282 -5.02 -5.31 -25.22
N ALA A 283 -6.07 -5.79 -24.56
CA ALA A 283 -7.06 -4.96 -23.87
C ALA A 283 -7.38 -5.51 -22.48
N VAL A 284 -7.82 -4.62 -21.60
CA VAL A 284 -8.28 -4.99 -20.26
C VAL A 284 -9.46 -5.96 -20.34
N GLY A 285 -9.45 -6.98 -19.49
CA GLY A 285 -10.48 -8.02 -19.42
C GLY A 285 -10.21 -9.26 -20.28
N GLN A 286 -9.18 -9.27 -21.12
CA GLN A 286 -8.82 -10.43 -21.92
C GLN A 286 -8.38 -11.60 -21.06
N PRO A 287 -8.72 -12.86 -21.46
CA PRO A 287 -8.29 -14.06 -20.73
C PRO A 287 -6.80 -14.32 -20.94
N VAL A 288 -6.18 -14.85 -19.91
CA VAL A 288 -4.74 -15.11 -19.84
C VAL A 288 -4.51 -16.53 -19.34
N ASP A 289 -3.67 -17.29 -20.06
CA ASP A 289 -3.10 -18.54 -19.59
C ASP A 289 -1.75 -18.26 -18.94
N ILE A 290 -1.54 -18.83 -17.76
CA ILE A 290 -0.38 -18.57 -16.92
C ILE A 290 0.25 -19.89 -16.56
N ARG A 291 1.56 -19.99 -16.79
CA ARG A 291 2.39 -21.12 -16.39
C ARG A 291 3.52 -20.62 -15.50
N LEU A 292 3.70 -21.25 -14.37
CA LEU A 292 4.79 -20.92 -13.44
C LEU A 292 5.94 -21.88 -13.63
N ASP A 293 7.16 -21.36 -13.65
CA ASP A 293 8.37 -22.19 -13.83
C ASP A 293 8.53 -23.21 -12.69
N THR A 294 8.04 -22.87 -11.50
CA THR A 294 8.08 -23.77 -10.33
C THR A 294 7.10 -24.94 -10.45
N TYR A 295 6.02 -24.78 -11.23
CA TYR A 295 4.95 -25.78 -11.40
C TYR A 295 4.61 -26.00 -12.88
N PRO A 296 5.51 -26.59 -13.67
CA PRO A 296 5.40 -26.65 -15.14
C PRO A 296 4.18 -27.43 -15.65
N ASP A 297 3.66 -28.37 -14.85
CA ASP A 297 2.51 -29.21 -15.20
C ASP A 297 1.16 -28.56 -14.84
N ARG A 298 1.15 -27.36 -14.26
CA ARG A 298 -0.06 -26.64 -13.87
C ARG A 298 -0.24 -25.36 -14.66
N HIS A 299 -1.52 -25.10 -14.98
CA HIS A 299 -1.96 -23.88 -15.64
C HIS A 299 -2.89 -23.11 -14.72
N TRP A 300 -2.70 -21.81 -14.62
CA TRP A 300 -3.62 -20.90 -13.97
C TRP A 300 -4.29 -20.04 -15.01
N SER A 301 -5.55 -19.77 -14.80
CA SER A 301 -6.27 -18.76 -15.56
C SER A 301 -6.17 -17.40 -14.87
N GLY A 302 -6.20 -16.36 -15.68
CA GLY A 302 -6.20 -14.98 -15.18
C GLY A 302 -6.87 -14.07 -16.20
N ARG A 303 -6.89 -12.77 -15.86
CA ARG A 303 -7.39 -11.73 -16.74
C ARG A 303 -6.49 -10.50 -16.69
N VAL A 304 -6.36 -9.83 -17.82
CA VAL A 304 -5.71 -8.51 -17.88
C VAL A 304 -6.50 -7.53 -17.01
N GLU A 305 -5.90 -7.07 -15.92
CA GLU A 305 -6.50 -6.12 -15.00
C GLU A 305 -6.23 -4.68 -15.45
N SER A 306 -4.98 -4.38 -15.80
CA SER A 306 -4.59 -3.06 -16.28
C SER A 306 -3.31 -3.12 -17.11
N ILE A 307 -3.13 -2.09 -17.95
CA ILE A 307 -1.94 -1.87 -18.77
C ILE A 307 -1.32 -0.55 -18.31
N SER A 308 -0.03 -0.56 -17.99
CA SER A 308 0.66 0.65 -17.54
C SER A 308 0.69 1.71 -18.63
N GLN A 309 0.55 2.97 -18.24
CA GLN A 309 0.64 4.12 -19.15
C GLN A 309 2.10 4.54 -19.44
N ALA A 310 3.08 3.93 -18.78
CA ALA A 310 4.48 4.25 -18.93
C ALA A 310 5.33 2.97 -19.03
N THR A 311 6.46 3.07 -19.70
CA THR A 311 7.42 1.98 -19.82
C THR A 311 8.25 1.87 -18.55
N GLY A 312 8.81 0.68 -18.27
CA GLY A 312 9.70 0.48 -17.13
C GLY A 312 10.96 1.38 -17.15
N ALA A 313 11.37 1.84 -18.31
CA ALA A 313 12.51 2.74 -18.45
C ALA A 313 12.25 4.16 -17.89
N GLU A 314 10.99 4.61 -17.92
CA GLU A 314 10.61 5.95 -17.42
C GLU A 314 10.69 6.03 -15.89
N PHE A 315 10.49 4.91 -15.20
CA PHE A 315 10.59 4.81 -13.74
C PHE A 315 11.99 4.42 -13.25
N SER A 316 12.95 4.25 -14.17
CA SER A 316 14.32 3.91 -13.79
C SER A 316 15.06 5.10 -13.17
N VAL A 317 15.72 4.88 -12.04
CA VAL A 317 16.57 5.88 -11.38
C VAL A 317 17.72 6.34 -12.29
N ILE A 318 18.15 5.50 -13.22
CA ILE A 318 19.15 5.81 -14.24
C ILE A 318 18.53 5.46 -15.59
N PRO A 319 17.87 6.42 -16.27
CA PRO A 319 17.34 6.18 -17.60
C PRO A 319 18.49 5.92 -18.58
N ALA A 320 18.33 4.93 -19.45
CA ALA A 320 19.29 4.62 -20.49
C ALA A 320 19.38 5.81 -21.47
N GLN A 321 20.36 6.68 -21.29
CA GLN A 321 20.63 7.77 -22.20
C GLN A 321 21.53 7.30 -23.32
N ASN A 322 21.03 7.25 -24.55
CA ASN A 322 21.83 7.10 -25.76
C ASN A 322 22.58 8.42 -26.06
N ALA A 323 23.58 8.77 -25.20
CA ALA A 323 24.28 10.05 -25.27
C ALA A 323 25.40 10.08 -26.34
N THR A 324 25.67 8.98 -27.04
CA THR A 324 26.79 8.87 -27.99
C THR A 324 26.26 8.69 -29.43
N GLY A 325 25.82 9.75 -30.07
CA GLY A 325 25.75 9.97 -31.52
C GLY A 325 25.08 8.96 -32.45
N ASN A 326 24.82 7.73 -32.02
CA ASN A 326 24.19 6.71 -32.83
C ASN A 326 22.88 6.26 -32.16
N TRP A 327 21.74 6.81 -32.64
CA TRP A 327 20.45 6.43 -32.11
C TRP A 327 20.02 5.02 -32.56
N VAL A 328 19.80 4.11 -31.63
CA VAL A 328 19.27 2.77 -31.91
C VAL A 328 17.87 2.68 -31.30
N LYS A 329 16.86 2.37 -32.12
CA LYS A 329 15.49 2.11 -31.66
C LYS A 329 15.45 0.77 -30.91
N VAL A 330 15.29 0.83 -29.60
CA VAL A 330 15.08 -0.37 -28.75
C VAL A 330 13.57 -0.47 -28.45
N ALA A 331 13.00 -1.65 -28.65
CA ALA A 331 11.61 -1.89 -28.26
C ALA A 331 11.51 -1.80 -26.73
N GLN A 332 10.69 -0.88 -26.25
CA GLN A 332 10.42 -0.71 -24.82
C GLN A 332 9.47 -1.80 -24.32
N ARG A 333 9.55 -2.11 -23.02
CA ARG A 333 8.62 -3.02 -22.37
C ARG A 333 7.63 -2.24 -21.52
N ILE A 334 6.36 -2.61 -21.63
CA ILE A 334 5.26 -2.02 -20.88
C ILE A 334 4.73 -3.08 -19.92
N PRO A 335 4.69 -2.81 -18.61
CA PRO A 335 4.14 -3.73 -17.63
C PRO A 335 2.61 -3.82 -17.76
N VAL A 336 2.12 -5.05 -17.80
CA VAL A 336 0.71 -5.41 -17.79
C VAL A 336 0.43 -6.15 -16.50
N ARG A 337 -0.55 -5.67 -15.74
CA ARG A 337 -1.02 -6.29 -14.51
C ARG A 337 -2.10 -7.30 -14.84
N ILE A 338 -1.93 -8.52 -14.35
CA ILE A 338 -2.81 -9.65 -14.60
C ILE A 338 -3.30 -10.19 -13.26
N ALA A 339 -4.60 -10.18 -13.05
CA ALA A 339 -5.22 -10.83 -11.92
C ALA A 339 -5.20 -12.35 -12.12
N VAL A 340 -4.76 -13.08 -11.09
CA VAL A 340 -4.67 -14.55 -11.12
C VAL A 340 -5.87 -15.14 -10.41
N ASP A 341 -6.58 -16.04 -11.08
CA ASP A 341 -7.69 -16.80 -10.48
C ASP A 341 -7.10 -17.98 -9.69
N THR A 342 -6.91 -17.80 -8.37
CA THR A 342 -6.41 -18.85 -7.49
C THR A 342 -7.56 -19.64 -6.88
N LYS A 343 -7.42 -20.98 -6.85
CA LYS A 343 -8.36 -21.89 -6.20
C LYS A 343 -7.78 -22.35 -4.86
N SER A 344 -8.64 -22.78 -3.95
CA SER A 344 -8.23 -23.25 -2.62
C SER A 344 -7.31 -24.48 -2.64
N ASP A 345 -7.27 -25.22 -3.74
CA ASP A 345 -6.44 -26.43 -3.93
C ASP A 345 -5.14 -26.13 -4.70
N ASP A 346 -4.89 -24.87 -5.03
CA ASP A 346 -3.65 -24.48 -5.71
C ASP A 346 -2.49 -24.41 -4.72
N PRO A 347 -1.28 -24.76 -5.16
CA PRO A 347 -0.08 -24.57 -4.35
C PRO A 347 0.11 -23.08 -4.04
N SER A 348 0.72 -22.82 -2.89
CA SER A 348 0.95 -21.44 -2.46
C SER A 348 1.86 -20.71 -3.43
N LEU A 349 1.38 -19.61 -3.99
CA LEU A 349 2.15 -18.70 -4.81
C LEU A 349 3.10 -17.89 -3.91
N ARG A 350 4.24 -17.49 -4.46
CA ARG A 350 5.20 -16.63 -3.74
C ARG A 350 5.58 -15.44 -4.61
N ALA A 351 5.68 -14.28 -4.02
CA ALA A 351 6.16 -13.09 -4.71
C ALA A 351 7.58 -13.34 -5.25
N GLY A 352 7.85 -12.89 -6.46
CA GLY A 352 9.12 -13.08 -7.15
C GLY A 352 9.24 -14.35 -7.99
N MET A 353 8.25 -15.28 -7.96
CA MET A 353 8.24 -16.42 -8.87
C MET A 353 8.10 -15.95 -10.32
N SER A 354 8.88 -16.59 -11.22
CA SER A 354 8.81 -16.37 -12.67
C SER A 354 7.62 -17.09 -13.28
N ALA A 355 7.03 -16.45 -14.27
CA ALA A 355 5.88 -16.95 -15.00
C ALA A 355 6.05 -16.76 -16.50
N ILE A 356 5.43 -17.65 -17.26
CA ILE A 356 5.17 -17.48 -18.70
C ILE A 356 3.69 -17.14 -18.83
N VAL A 357 3.42 -16.08 -19.55
CA VAL A 357 2.08 -15.51 -19.68
C VAL A 357 1.70 -15.45 -21.16
N ASP A 358 0.55 -16.02 -21.49
CA ASP A 358 -0.03 -16.04 -22.84
C ASP A 358 -1.43 -15.37 -22.80
N ILE A 359 -1.57 -14.19 -23.40
CA ILE A 359 -2.83 -13.44 -23.50
C ILE A 359 -3.54 -13.84 -24.80
N ASP A 360 -4.79 -14.32 -24.71
CA ASP A 360 -5.64 -14.51 -25.88
C ASP A 360 -6.32 -13.18 -26.23
N THR A 361 -5.81 -12.53 -27.26
CA THR A 361 -6.35 -11.24 -27.72
C THR A 361 -7.66 -11.39 -28.50
N GLY A 362 -8.02 -12.61 -28.92
CA GLY A 362 -9.14 -12.84 -29.82
C GLY A 362 -8.96 -12.24 -31.21
N HIS A 363 -7.79 -11.67 -31.53
CA HIS A 363 -7.55 -11.01 -32.80
C HIS A 363 -7.33 -12.04 -33.91
N GLU A 364 -8.21 -12.03 -34.91
CA GLU A 364 -8.07 -12.83 -36.14
C GLU A 364 -7.44 -11.96 -37.22
N ARG A 365 -6.34 -12.42 -37.82
CA ARG A 365 -5.74 -11.70 -38.95
C ARG A 365 -6.71 -11.69 -40.12
N PRO A 366 -6.95 -10.54 -40.76
CA PRO A 366 -7.83 -10.47 -41.94
C PRO A 366 -7.26 -11.33 -43.06
N ALA A 367 -8.13 -12.11 -43.71
CA ALA A 367 -7.74 -12.93 -44.89
C ALA A 367 -7.06 -12.03 -45.94
N PRO A 368 -5.94 -12.50 -46.55
CA PRO A 368 -5.29 -11.79 -47.62
C PRO A 368 -6.29 -11.37 -48.74
N SER A 369 -6.08 -10.22 -49.35
CA SER A 369 -7.02 -9.63 -50.32
C SER A 369 -7.36 -10.56 -51.47
N TRP A 370 -6.44 -11.42 -51.89
CA TRP A 370 -6.69 -12.43 -52.95
C TRP A 370 -7.60 -13.58 -52.51
N VAL A 371 -7.61 -13.94 -51.19
CA VAL A 371 -8.54 -14.93 -50.60
C VAL A 371 -9.94 -14.31 -50.49
N ARG A 372 -10.05 -13.06 -50.10
CA ARG A 372 -11.34 -12.32 -50.09
C ARG A 372 -11.98 -12.20 -51.47
N ALA A 373 -11.16 -12.10 -52.50
CA ALA A 373 -11.68 -12.05 -53.90
C ALA A 373 -12.19 -13.40 -54.41
N LEU A 374 -11.81 -14.53 -53.79
CA LEU A 374 -12.21 -15.88 -54.12
C LEU A 374 -13.44 -16.39 -53.34
N LEU A 375 -13.75 -15.75 -52.21
CA LEU A 375 -14.94 -16.08 -51.43
C LEU A 375 -16.12 -15.25 -51.95
N PRO A 376 -17.26 -15.90 -52.36
CA PRO A 376 -18.44 -15.16 -52.77
C PRO A 376 -18.90 -14.28 -51.60
N SER A 377 -19.07 -12.99 -51.88
CA SER A 377 -19.59 -11.99 -50.94
C SER A 377 -21.01 -12.40 -50.49
N ASN A 378 -21.12 -13.11 -49.37
CA ASN A 378 -22.38 -13.32 -48.66
C ASN A 378 -22.78 -12.06 -47.89
N ALA A 379 -22.94 -10.95 -48.61
CA ALA A 379 -23.48 -9.68 -48.07
C ALA A 379 -25.02 -9.64 -48.21
N ALA A 380 -25.73 -10.76 -48.06
CA ALA A 380 -27.18 -10.81 -48.26
C ALA A 380 -28.00 -11.38 -47.07
N PHE A 381 -27.39 -11.53 -45.86
CA PHE A 381 -28.15 -12.06 -44.71
C PHE A 381 -28.01 -11.25 -43.42
N ALA A 382 -27.69 -9.97 -43.50
CA ALA A 382 -27.58 -9.11 -42.29
C ALA A 382 -28.60 -7.96 -42.26
N GLU A 383 -29.69 -8.03 -43.06
CA GLU A 383 -30.81 -7.08 -42.97
C GLU A 383 -32.12 -7.83 -42.76
N ALA A 384 -32.28 -8.54 -41.64
CA ALA A 384 -33.57 -8.96 -41.11
C ALA A 384 -33.42 -9.47 -39.68
N LYS A 385 -33.25 -8.54 -38.73
CA LYS A 385 -33.85 -8.66 -37.39
C LYS A 385 -33.68 -7.36 -36.61
#